data_6b101b5d3ac4b880a79ab00fc7946a0b
#
_entry.id   6b101b5d3ac4b880a79ab00fc7946a0b
#
_cell.length_a   1.000
_cell.length_b   1.000
_cell.length_c   1.000
_cell.angle_alpha   90.00
_cell.angle_beta   90.00
_cell.angle_gamma   90.00
#
_symmetry.space_group_name_H-M   'P 1'
#
loop_
_entity.id
_entity.type
_entity.pdbx_description
1 polymer ?
#
loop_
_entity_poly.entity_id
_entity_poly.type
_entity_poly.pdbx_seq_one_letter_code
_entity_poly.pdbx_strand_id
1 'polypeptide(L)'
;QKVVDGTFDFYLLNPLSELFYSLFSYTDPIDTLLVIPYLGLVVWAAVNAGYPLTIPVAMIVLLIIVIGFVMIMSWHILILSIGVKYLEVDNTIMLYRDLEKMAAMPIEIYGKVGAGVMTYIFPFALMATIPARFVFGLYNPLYLLGFAVLAIIQIKFALYCWNRSLMSYSSASS
;
A
#
# COMPACT_ATOMS: atom_id res chain seq x y z
N GLN A 1 -19.56 2.45 -0.55
CA GLN A 1 -20.87 1.91 -0.94
C GLN A 1 -21.50 1.10 0.18
N LYS A 2 -20.86 0.05 0.74
CA LYS A 2 -21.43 -0.81 1.80
C LYS A 2 -21.74 -0.10 3.11
N VAL A 3 -21.04 0.97 3.45
CA VAL A 3 -21.30 1.78 4.65
C VAL A 3 -22.59 2.58 4.44
N VAL A 4 -22.79 3.12 3.24
CA VAL A 4 -24.00 3.89 2.85
C VAL A 4 -25.22 2.98 2.75
N ASP A 5 -25.05 1.75 2.25
CA ASP A 5 -26.11 0.77 2.05
C ASP A 5 -26.54 0.04 3.34
N GLY A 6 -25.92 0.36 4.50
CA GLY A 6 -26.19 -0.31 5.79
C GLY A 6 -25.66 -1.73 5.89
N THR A 7 -25.04 -2.27 4.83
CA THR A 7 -24.51 -3.64 4.82
C THR A 7 -23.23 -3.78 5.64
N PHE A 8 -22.63 -2.67 6.09
CA PHE A 8 -21.45 -2.68 6.97
C PHE A 8 -21.77 -3.29 8.35
N ASP A 9 -23.02 -3.20 8.81
CA ASP A 9 -23.46 -3.80 10.06
C ASP A 9 -23.22 -5.33 10.09
N PHE A 10 -23.37 -6.02 8.93
CA PHE A 10 -23.07 -7.43 8.80
C PHE A 10 -21.58 -7.75 8.97
N TYR A 11 -20.70 -6.81 8.70
CA TYR A 11 -19.25 -6.97 8.91
C TYR A 11 -18.90 -6.93 10.40
N LEU A 12 -19.61 -6.10 11.18
CA LEU A 12 -19.45 -6.00 12.63
C LEU A 12 -19.92 -7.27 13.36
N LEU A 13 -20.81 -8.05 12.74
CA LEU A 13 -21.32 -9.31 13.28
C LEU A 13 -20.49 -10.53 12.88
N ASN A 14 -19.51 -10.37 12.01
CA ASN A 14 -18.69 -11.48 11.50
C ASN A 14 -17.62 -11.90 12.53
N PRO A 15 -17.27 -13.19 12.66
CA PRO A 15 -16.20 -13.66 13.55
C PRO A 15 -14.79 -13.22 13.13
N LEU A 16 -14.63 -12.70 11.90
CA LEU A 16 -13.38 -12.08 11.43
C LEU A 16 -13.36 -10.60 11.82
N SER A 17 -12.15 -10.03 12.02
CA SER A 17 -12.04 -8.60 12.30
C SER A 17 -12.61 -7.79 11.13
N GLU A 18 -13.37 -6.74 11.44
CA GLU A 18 -14.04 -5.85 10.49
C GLU A 18 -13.03 -5.26 9.49
N LEU A 19 -11.84 -4.95 9.97
CA LEU A 19 -10.75 -4.42 9.17
C LEU A 19 -10.26 -5.44 8.15
N PHE A 20 -10.01 -6.70 8.58
CA PHE A 20 -9.56 -7.77 7.69
C PHE A 20 -10.60 -8.00 6.58
N TYR A 21 -11.87 -8.10 6.96
CA TYR A 21 -12.92 -8.33 5.99
C TYR A 21 -13.06 -7.14 5.01
N SER A 22 -12.97 -5.91 5.49
CA SER A 22 -13.04 -4.70 4.66
C SER A 22 -11.88 -4.59 3.65
N LEU A 23 -10.68 -5.02 4.04
CA LEU A 23 -9.50 -4.98 3.17
C LEU A 23 -9.50 -6.10 2.11
N PHE A 24 -9.92 -7.31 2.47
CA PHE A 24 -9.70 -8.50 1.64
C PHE A 24 -10.97 -9.05 0.95
N SER A 25 -12.18 -8.53 1.26
CA SER A 25 -13.43 -9.02 0.68
C SER A 25 -13.55 -8.88 -0.85
N TYR A 26 -12.73 -8.04 -1.46
CA TYR A 26 -12.71 -7.77 -2.90
C TYR A 26 -11.39 -8.10 -3.58
N THR A 27 -10.52 -8.88 -2.93
CA THR A 27 -9.27 -9.32 -3.56
C THR A 27 -9.59 -10.24 -4.73
N ASP A 28 -9.13 -9.87 -5.92
CA ASP A 28 -9.26 -10.71 -7.10
C ASP A 28 -8.18 -11.82 -7.07
N PRO A 29 -8.58 -13.10 -7.07
CA PRO A 29 -7.62 -14.21 -7.13
C PRO A 29 -6.77 -14.20 -8.40
N ILE A 30 -7.29 -13.71 -9.53
CA ILE A 30 -6.57 -13.63 -10.81
C ILE A 30 -5.44 -12.62 -10.69
N ASP A 31 -5.69 -11.44 -10.13
CA ASP A 31 -4.66 -10.42 -9.91
C ASP A 31 -3.56 -10.93 -8.98
N THR A 32 -3.92 -11.70 -7.97
CA THR A 32 -2.96 -12.34 -7.06
C THR A 32 -2.06 -13.34 -7.79
N LEU A 33 -2.61 -14.14 -8.72
CA LEU A 33 -1.84 -15.10 -9.51
C LEU A 33 -0.90 -14.42 -10.52
N LEU A 34 -1.26 -13.24 -11.05
CA LEU A 34 -0.44 -12.48 -11.98
C LEU A 34 0.87 -11.97 -11.36
N VAL A 35 0.98 -11.91 -10.04
CA VAL A 35 2.24 -11.56 -9.35
C VAL A 35 3.37 -12.52 -9.72
N ILE A 36 3.08 -13.81 -9.91
CA ILE A 36 4.10 -14.84 -10.24
C ILE A 36 4.80 -14.55 -11.58
N PRO A 37 4.10 -14.40 -12.73
CA PRO A 37 4.75 -14.08 -13.98
C PRO A 37 5.46 -12.72 -13.99
N TYR A 38 4.92 -11.71 -13.29
CA TYR A 38 5.61 -10.42 -13.16
C TYR A 38 6.93 -10.53 -12.40
N LEU A 39 6.98 -11.27 -11.29
CA LEU A 39 8.23 -11.56 -10.58
C LEU A 39 9.21 -12.31 -11.49
N GLY A 40 8.74 -13.28 -12.26
CA GLY A 40 9.55 -13.98 -13.25
C GLY A 40 10.17 -13.05 -14.28
N LEU A 41 9.42 -12.08 -14.80
CA LEU A 41 9.92 -11.07 -15.74
C LEU A 41 10.99 -10.17 -15.10
N VAL A 42 10.79 -9.75 -13.84
CA VAL A 42 11.77 -8.91 -13.12
C VAL A 42 13.09 -9.69 -12.94
N VAL A 43 13.03 -10.93 -12.50
CA VAL A 43 14.21 -11.80 -12.35
C VAL A 43 14.90 -12.00 -13.70
N TRP A 44 14.16 -12.33 -14.74
CA TRP A 44 14.69 -12.51 -16.09
C TRP A 44 15.39 -11.25 -16.60
N ALA A 45 14.76 -10.08 -16.43
CA ALA A 45 15.33 -8.81 -16.85
C ALA A 45 16.62 -8.47 -16.09
N ALA A 46 16.66 -8.68 -14.77
CA ALA A 46 17.83 -8.44 -13.95
C ALA A 46 19.02 -9.33 -14.37
N VAL A 47 18.78 -10.62 -14.59
CA VAL A 47 19.80 -11.57 -15.02
C VAL A 47 20.35 -11.18 -16.41
N ASN A 48 19.48 -10.85 -17.37
CA ASN A 48 19.91 -10.45 -18.72
C ASN A 48 20.64 -9.10 -18.75
N ALA A 49 20.35 -8.21 -17.79
CA ALA A 49 21.05 -6.95 -17.61
C ALA A 49 22.43 -7.12 -16.92
N GLY A 50 22.82 -8.34 -16.55
CA GLY A 50 24.11 -8.63 -15.93
C GLY A 50 24.21 -8.26 -14.45
N TYR A 51 23.07 -8.03 -13.77
CA TYR A 51 23.06 -7.73 -12.34
C TYR A 51 23.07 -9.01 -11.52
N PRO A 52 23.98 -9.13 -10.53
CA PRO A 52 24.07 -10.32 -9.68
C PRO A 52 22.87 -10.37 -8.72
N LEU A 53 21.90 -11.25 -8.98
CA LEU A 53 20.84 -11.58 -8.02
C LEU A 53 21.40 -12.52 -6.96
N THR A 54 22.19 -11.99 -6.05
CA THR A 54 22.67 -12.74 -4.87
C THR A 54 21.54 -12.86 -3.84
N ILE A 55 21.63 -13.89 -2.98
CA ILE A 55 20.65 -14.09 -1.90
C ILE A 55 20.49 -12.84 -1.03
N PRO A 56 21.57 -12.15 -0.57
CA PRO A 56 21.41 -10.90 0.19
C PRO A 56 20.65 -9.82 -0.56
N VAL A 57 20.91 -9.62 -1.86
CA VAL A 57 20.19 -8.63 -2.68
C VAL A 57 18.71 -8.98 -2.77
N ALA A 58 18.37 -10.24 -3.02
CA ALA A 58 16.99 -10.71 -3.07
C ALA A 58 16.26 -10.51 -1.74
N MET A 59 16.91 -10.79 -0.62
CA MET A 59 16.33 -10.58 0.72
C MET A 59 16.06 -9.11 1.00
N ILE A 60 16.96 -8.21 0.62
CA ILE A 60 16.77 -6.76 0.81
C ILE A 60 15.65 -6.25 -0.08
N VAL A 61 15.57 -6.68 -1.33
CA VAL A 61 14.47 -6.32 -2.23
C VAL A 61 13.14 -6.81 -1.67
N LEU A 62 13.07 -8.04 -1.16
CA LEU A 62 11.88 -8.56 -0.49
C LEU A 62 11.49 -7.70 0.72
N LEU A 63 12.45 -7.31 1.53
CA LEU A 63 12.22 -6.44 2.69
C LEU A 63 11.66 -5.07 2.27
N ILE A 64 12.18 -4.47 1.19
CA ILE A 64 11.66 -3.21 0.64
C ILE A 64 10.21 -3.37 0.19
N ILE A 65 9.89 -4.47 -0.50
CA ILE A 65 8.53 -4.76 -0.96
C ILE A 65 7.58 -4.91 0.24
N VAL A 66 8.00 -5.62 1.28
CA VAL A 66 7.20 -5.79 2.51
C VAL A 66 6.95 -4.45 3.20
N ILE A 67 7.97 -3.61 3.35
CA ILE A 67 7.83 -2.27 3.92
C ILE A 67 6.86 -1.43 3.07
N GLY A 68 7.02 -1.43 1.76
CA GLY A 68 6.13 -0.73 0.83
C GLY A 68 4.69 -1.21 0.94
N PHE A 69 4.48 -2.52 1.02
CA PHE A 69 3.16 -3.12 1.21
C PHE A 69 2.50 -2.66 2.51
N VAL A 70 3.22 -2.65 3.64
CA VAL A 70 2.70 -2.15 4.93
C VAL A 70 2.30 -0.68 4.83
N MET A 71 3.10 0.15 4.16
CA MET A 71 2.80 1.57 3.99
C MET A 71 1.56 1.80 3.11
N ILE A 72 1.39 1.03 2.03
CA ILE A 72 0.23 1.11 1.15
C ILE A 72 -1.02 0.63 1.87
N MET A 73 -0.95 -0.49 2.60
CA MET A 73 -2.04 -0.97 3.45
C MET A 73 -2.46 0.09 4.48
N SER A 74 -1.51 0.85 5.03
CA SER A 74 -1.82 1.96 5.93
C SER A 74 -2.71 3.02 5.26
N TRP A 75 -2.45 3.34 4.00
CA TRP A 75 -3.29 4.26 3.23
C TRP A 75 -4.68 3.70 2.95
N HIS A 76 -4.81 2.42 2.60
CA HIS A 76 -6.11 1.78 2.44
C HIS A 76 -6.93 1.83 3.73
N ILE A 77 -6.30 1.57 4.89
CA ILE A 77 -6.95 1.67 6.20
C ILE A 77 -7.41 3.12 6.48
N LEU A 78 -6.59 4.13 6.15
CA LEU A 78 -6.98 5.54 6.32
C LEU A 78 -8.19 5.91 5.46
N ILE A 79 -8.23 5.47 4.20
CA ILE A 79 -9.36 5.70 3.29
C ILE A 79 -10.62 5.02 3.82
N LEU A 80 -10.52 3.77 4.28
CA LEU A 80 -11.63 3.06 4.90
C LEU A 80 -12.12 3.78 6.17
N SER A 81 -11.18 4.30 6.98
CA SER A 81 -11.51 5.06 8.19
C SER A 81 -12.34 6.31 7.88
N ILE A 82 -11.97 7.03 6.80
CA ILE A 82 -12.72 8.20 6.32
C ILE A 82 -14.12 7.75 5.88
N GLY A 83 -14.21 6.64 5.15
CA GLY A 83 -15.46 6.10 4.66
C GLY A 83 -16.44 5.69 5.74
N VAL A 84 -15.92 5.03 6.78
CA VAL A 84 -16.74 4.64 7.94
C VAL A 84 -17.24 5.88 8.71
N LYS A 85 -16.40 6.90 8.85
CA LYS A 85 -16.73 8.10 9.63
C LYS A 85 -17.71 9.04 8.94
N TYR A 86 -17.56 9.25 7.63
CA TYR A 86 -18.29 10.29 6.90
C TYR A 86 -19.37 9.74 5.97
N LEU A 87 -19.52 8.43 5.88
CA LEU A 87 -20.48 7.74 5.01
C LEU A 87 -20.32 8.08 3.50
N GLU A 88 -19.27 8.78 3.13
CA GLU A 88 -19.03 9.30 1.78
C GLU A 88 -17.58 9.02 1.36
N VAL A 89 -17.37 8.01 0.52
CA VAL A 89 -16.01 7.48 0.22
C VAL A 89 -15.63 7.64 -1.23
N ASP A 90 -16.60 7.79 -2.13
CA ASP A 90 -16.38 7.64 -3.58
C ASP A 90 -15.33 8.63 -4.10
N ASN A 91 -15.38 9.89 -3.70
CA ASN A 91 -14.39 10.89 -4.11
C ASN A 91 -12.99 10.61 -3.56
N THR A 92 -12.89 10.10 -2.33
CA THR A 92 -11.60 9.78 -1.69
C THR A 92 -10.96 8.57 -2.35
N ILE A 93 -11.74 7.55 -2.70
CA ILE A 93 -11.28 6.37 -3.43
C ILE A 93 -10.82 6.75 -4.84
N MET A 94 -11.57 7.59 -5.54
CA MET A 94 -11.17 8.06 -6.87
C MET A 94 -9.84 8.82 -6.84
N LEU A 95 -9.68 9.74 -5.90
CA LEU A 95 -8.43 10.49 -5.72
C LEU A 95 -7.26 9.54 -5.44
N TYR A 96 -7.44 8.54 -4.57
CA TYR A 96 -6.39 7.58 -4.27
C TYR A 96 -6.01 6.75 -5.50
N ARG A 97 -7.00 6.26 -6.26
CA ARG A 97 -6.75 5.53 -7.52
C ARG A 97 -6.00 6.36 -8.55
N ASP A 98 -6.28 7.64 -8.65
CA ASP A 98 -5.57 8.52 -9.57
C ASP A 98 -4.13 8.76 -9.12
N LEU A 99 -3.89 8.88 -7.81
CA LEU A 99 -2.53 8.92 -7.26
C LEU A 99 -1.78 7.61 -7.49
N GLU A 100 -2.46 6.47 -7.36
CA GLU A 100 -1.87 5.14 -7.60
C GLU A 100 -1.42 4.95 -9.06
N LYS A 101 -2.16 5.50 -10.04
CA LYS A 101 -1.74 5.52 -11.45
C LYS A 101 -0.41 6.27 -11.66
N MET A 102 -0.11 7.25 -10.82
CA MET A 102 1.18 7.95 -10.86
C MET A 102 2.36 7.03 -10.48
N ALA A 103 2.12 5.93 -9.75
CA ALA A 103 3.14 4.95 -9.42
C ALA A 103 3.71 4.20 -10.64
N ALA A 104 2.97 4.18 -11.75
CA ALA A 104 3.42 3.56 -13.00
C ALA A 104 4.57 4.32 -13.68
N MET A 105 4.81 5.57 -13.29
CA MET A 105 5.86 6.41 -13.85
C MET A 105 7.07 6.50 -12.91
N PRO A 106 8.31 6.63 -13.44
CA PRO A 106 9.49 6.89 -12.61
C PRO A 106 9.30 8.16 -11.79
N ILE A 107 9.62 8.11 -10.49
CA ILE A 107 9.37 9.24 -9.58
C ILE A 107 10.13 10.52 -9.95
N GLU A 108 11.19 10.40 -10.74
CA GLU A 108 12.02 11.53 -11.20
C GLU A 108 11.27 12.55 -12.05
N ILE A 109 10.23 12.11 -12.76
CA ILE A 109 9.42 13.01 -13.61
C ILE A 109 8.62 14.03 -12.79
N TYR A 110 8.37 13.75 -11.52
CA TYR A 110 7.59 14.62 -10.62
C TYR A 110 8.43 15.72 -9.96
N GLY A 111 9.71 15.83 -10.32
CA GLY A 111 10.64 16.76 -9.69
C GLY A 111 10.92 16.41 -8.22
N LYS A 112 11.74 17.23 -7.54
CA LYS A 112 12.20 16.92 -6.17
C LYS A 112 11.07 16.84 -5.14
N VAL A 113 10.11 17.76 -5.20
CA VAL A 113 8.99 17.81 -4.24
C VAL A 113 8.03 16.65 -4.49
N GLY A 114 7.61 16.43 -5.74
CA GLY A 114 6.72 15.33 -6.10
C GLY A 114 7.34 13.97 -5.79
N ALA A 115 8.63 13.78 -6.10
CA ALA A 115 9.34 12.55 -5.75
C ALA A 115 9.37 12.33 -4.23
N GLY A 116 9.55 13.38 -3.42
CA GLY A 116 9.47 13.30 -1.97
C GLY A 116 8.08 12.88 -1.49
N VAL A 117 7.04 13.47 -2.01
CA VAL A 117 5.64 13.11 -1.70
C VAL A 117 5.37 11.65 -2.05
N MET A 118 5.78 11.20 -3.27
CA MET A 118 5.59 9.83 -3.75
C MET A 118 6.48 8.79 -3.06
N THR A 119 7.43 9.23 -2.26
CA THR A 119 8.31 8.32 -1.50
C THR A 119 7.91 8.22 -0.04
N TYR A 120 7.59 9.35 0.61
CA TYR A 120 7.42 9.40 2.06
C TYR A 120 5.98 9.51 2.52
N ILE A 121 5.11 10.14 1.71
CA ILE A 121 3.68 10.28 2.03
C ILE A 121 2.92 9.15 1.34
N PHE A 122 2.94 9.13 0.01
CA PHE A 122 2.37 8.03 -0.78
C PHE A 122 3.52 7.11 -1.22
N PRO A 123 3.73 5.95 -0.58
CA PRO A 123 4.97 5.17 -0.73
C PRO A 123 5.09 4.40 -2.06
N PHE A 124 4.61 4.98 -3.14
CA PHE A 124 4.60 4.34 -4.47
C PHE A 124 6.01 4.08 -5.02
N ALA A 125 6.98 4.92 -4.63
CA ALA A 125 8.38 4.69 -4.99
C ALA A 125 8.94 3.36 -4.43
N LEU A 126 8.44 2.89 -3.28
CA LEU A 126 8.83 1.62 -2.68
C LEU A 126 8.31 0.40 -3.45
N MET A 127 7.33 0.56 -4.32
CA MET A 127 6.80 -0.54 -5.13
C MET A 127 7.68 -0.88 -6.33
N ALA A 128 8.30 0.10 -6.98
CA ALA A 128 9.04 -0.10 -8.22
C ALA A 128 10.41 0.60 -8.22
N THR A 129 10.46 1.92 -8.02
CA THR A 129 11.68 2.71 -8.21
C THR A 129 12.78 2.36 -7.21
N ILE A 130 12.45 2.22 -5.93
CA ILE A 130 13.44 1.95 -4.88
C ILE A 130 13.99 0.52 -4.95
N PRO A 131 13.16 -0.54 -5.12
CA PRO A 131 13.68 -1.89 -5.36
C PRO A 131 14.61 -1.97 -6.57
N ALA A 132 14.23 -1.35 -7.69
CA ALA A 132 15.06 -1.32 -8.88
C ALA A 132 16.41 -0.63 -8.64
N ARG A 133 16.41 0.57 -8.04
CA ARG A 133 17.65 1.29 -7.69
C ARG A 133 18.54 0.51 -6.75
N PHE A 134 17.94 -0.26 -5.84
CA PHE A 134 18.72 -1.11 -4.94
C PHE A 134 19.43 -2.23 -5.70
N VAL A 135 18.73 -2.90 -6.62
CA VAL A 135 19.34 -3.94 -7.48
C VAL A 135 20.50 -3.36 -8.29
N PHE A 136 20.38 -2.12 -8.76
CA PHE A 136 21.45 -1.42 -9.50
C PHE A 136 22.57 -0.85 -8.60
N GLY A 137 22.55 -1.09 -7.30
CA GLY A 137 23.56 -0.59 -6.37
C GLY A 137 23.55 0.94 -6.18
N LEU A 138 22.46 1.60 -6.59
CA LEU A 138 22.30 3.06 -6.54
C LEU A 138 21.69 3.57 -5.24
N TYR A 139 21.41 2.68 -4.27
CA TYR A 139 20.73 3.02 -3.04
C TYR A 139 21.48 2.53 -1.80
N ASN A 140 21.61 3.41 -0.80
CA ASN A 140 22.26 3.04 0.46
C ASN A 140 21.29 2.23 1.36
N PRO A 141 21.65 1.02 1.82
CA PRO A 141 20.82 0.19 2.69
C PRO A 141 20.34 0.85 3.97
N LEU A 142 21.07 1.85 4.48
CA LEU A 142 20.69 2.58 5.70
C LEU A 142 19.33 3.29 5.59
N TYR A 143 18.91 3.67 4.39
CA TYR A 143 17.57 4.24 4.18
C TYR A 143 16.43 3.28 4.50
N LEU A 144 16.69 1.96 4.49
CA LEU A 144 15.68 0.95 4.87
C LEU A 144 15.21 1.11 6.30
N LEU A 145 16.13 1.49 7.22
CA LEU A 145 15.75 1.76 8.61
C LEU A 145 14.77 2.93 8.70
N GLY A 146 15.01 4.00 7.95
CA GLY A 146 14.10 5.15 7.87
C GLY A 146 12.72 4.77 7.33
N PHE A 147 12.66 3.97 6.27
CA PHE A 147 11.40 3.49 5.71
C PHE A 147 10.67 2.52 6.66
N ALA A 148 11.39 1.65 7.37
CA ALA A 148 10.79 0.76 8.35
C ALA A 148 10.17 1.54 9.52
N VAL A 149 10.86 2.55 10.04
CA VAL A 149 10.33 3.43 11.09
C VAL A 149 9.09 4.18 10.60
N LEU A 150 9.15 4.74 9.39
CA LEU A 150 8.02 5.44 8.77
C LEU A 150 6.81 4.51 8.59
N ALA A 151 7.02 3.28 8.12
CA ALA A 151 5.97 2.27 7.98
C ALA A 151 5.30 1.94 9.32
N ILE A 152 6.09 1.78 10.40
CA ILE A 152 5.56 1.54 11.74
C ILE A 152 4.72 2.72 12.24
N ILE A 153 5.18 3.94 12.02
CA ILE A 153 4.42 5.15 12.40
C ILE A 153 3.12 5.22 11.61
N GLN A 154 3.19 5.00 10.31
CA GLN A 154 2.05 5.11 9.41
C GLN A 154 0.97 4.06 9.72
N ILE A 155 1.34 2.79 9.93
CA ILE A 155 0.38 1.74 10.25
C ILE A 155 -0.27 1.95 11.62
N LYS A 156 0.51 2.39 12.64
CA LYS A 156 -0.05 2.71 13.95
C LYS A 156 -1.04 3.87 13.88
N PHE A 157 -0.71 4.90 13.11
CA PHE A 157 -1.61 6.03 12.90
C PHE A 157 -2.89 5.61 12.16
N ALA A 158 -2.77 4.80 11.12
CA ALA A 158 -3.91 4.27 10.37
C ALA A 158 -4.84 3.44 11.25
N LEU A 159 -4.29 2.53 12.07
CA LEU A 159 -5.06 1.72 13.02
C LEU A 159 -5.72 2.57 14.12
N TYR A 160 -5.07 3.62 14.58
CA TYR A 160 -5.67 4.57 15.50
C TYR A 160 -6.88 5.28 14.87
N CYS A 161 -6.74 5.76 13.63
CA CYS A 161 -7.84 6.39 12.88
C CYS A 161 -9.00 5.42 12.65
N TRP A 162 -8.70 4.16 12.29
CA TRP A 162 -9.70 3.11 12.13
C TRP A 162 -10.52 2.89 13.39
N ASN A 163 -9.85 2.66 14.52
CA ASN A 163 -10.53 2.44 15.80
C ASN A 163 -11.39 3.63 16.22
N ARG A 164 -10.92 4.85 15.94
CA ARG A 164 -11.71 6.07 16.22
C ARG A 164 -12.94 6.19 15.32
N SER A 165 -12.81 5.78 14.06
CA SER A 165 -13.93 5.81 13.10
C SER A 165 -15.00 4.78 13.49
N LEU A 166 -14.62 3.59 13.93
CA LEU A 166 -15.56 2.59 14.45
C LEU A 166 -16.34 3.09 15.65
N MET A 167 -15.68 3.77 16.60
CA MET A 167 -16.35 4.33 17.79
C MET A 167 -17.37 5.42 17.43
N SER A 168 -17.19 6.11 16.30
CA SER A 168 -18.10 7.18 15.84
C SER A 168 -19.10 6.69 14.80
N TYR A 169 -19.03 5.42 14.42
CA TYR A 169 -19.96 4.84 13.46
C TYR A 169 -21.36 4.72 14.06
N SER A 170 -22.35 5.30 13.37
CA SER A 170 -23.78 5.07 13.60
C SER A 170 -24.35 4.40 12.37
N SER A 171 -25.13 3.34 12.58
CA SER A 171 -25.76 2.64 11.48
C SER A 171 -26.60 3.58 10.60
N ALA A 172 -26.46 3.46 9.28
CA ALA A 172 -27.28 4.26 8.35
C ALA A 172 -28.76 3.87 8.36
N SER A 173 -29.11 2.79 9.08
CA SER A 173 -30.48 2.26 9.19
C SER A 173 -31.21 2.69 10.46
N SER A 174 -30.62 3.54 11.33
CA SER A 174 -31.23 4.05 12.55
C SER A 174 -31.90 5.41 12.36
#